data_2a655887bbcfda1cb8bc1c22ca27ec7e
#
_entry.id   2a655887bbcfda1cb8bc1c22ca27ec7e
#
_cell.length_a   1.000
_cell.length_b   1.000
_cell.length_c   1.000
_cell.angle_alpha   90.00
_cell.angle_beta   90.00
_cell.angle_gamma   90.00
#
_symmetry.space_group_name_H-M   'P 1'
#
loop_
_entity.id
_entity.type
_entity.pdbx_description
1 polymer ?
#
loop_
_entity_poly.entity_id
_entity_poly.type
_entity_poly.pdbx_seq_one_letter_code
_entity_poly.pdbx_strand_id
1 'polypeptide(L)'
;TGGSKANNVPSEALQTDIKRALETGTVVSTLYMVPNQPLTFSDDNGLLRTEDSIIAYTWDKYLRSGDDKWPLRLPMTKAAVKAMDTISDLMMDKDGGGRIVDKFVVAGGSKRGWTTWTTAIVDNRVIAIMPIVIDMLNVSESFKHHFEVYGAYSMAVLDYVISGNVNWIDTPQWDALMDIVEPYEYRHRLSLPKYILNSTGDEFFLPDSSQFYWRDLVGEKHLRYVPNSNHSMADTDIYDSVDAWYHSIVHNVKPPRYSWDLSEDGTITVFSIDKPEKVLLWQANNPDKRNFTQEVIGKAYSSSPLTESEPGVYKVKLDPPETGFTAYYVEMHYPSGIETPFKFSTGVKVVPDITEHTWEFKPDSARN
;
A
#
# COMPACT_ATOMS: atom_id res chain seq x y z
N THR A 1 -5.25 -3.73 12.38
CA THR A 1 -5.45 -4.99 11.65
C THR A 1 -6.94 -5.28 11.43
N GLY A 2 -7.25 -6.31 10.60
CA GLY A 2 -8.59 -6.85 10.39
C GLY A 2 -9.11 -7.65 11.59
N GLY A 3 -10.00 -8.58 11.30
CA GLY A 3 -10.63 -9.49 12.26
C GLY A 3 -12.12 -9.23 12.40
N SER A 4 -12.82 -10.16 13.02
CA SER A 4 -14.24 -10.07 13.34
C SER A 4 -14.44 -9.62 14.78
N LYS A 5 -15.65 -9.15 15.11
CA LYS A 5 -16.06 -8.91 16.49
C LYS A 5 -15.77 -10.15 17.32
N ALA A 6 -14.79 -10.06 18.19
CA ALA A 6 -14.44 -11.14 19.11
C ALA A 6 -15.14 -10.91 20.45
N ASN A 7 -15.65 -11.97 21.05
CA ASN A 7 -16.16 -11.92 22.40
C ASN A 7 -15.05 -11.84 23.46
N ASN A 8 -13.82 -12.08 23.03
CA ASN A 8 -12.65 -12.12 23.91
C ASN A 8 -11.63 -11.07 23.51
N VAL A 9 -11.11 -10.35 24.46
CA VAL A 9 -9.90 -9.54 24.33
C VAL A 9 -8.72 -10.49 24.14
N PRO A 10 -7.75 -10.19 23.24
CA PRO A 10 -6.54 -10.99 23.15
C PRO A 10 -5.88 -11.14 24.51
N SER A 11 -5.57 -12.36 24.91
CA SER A 11 -4.97 -12.64 26.24
C SER A 11 -3.47 -12.36 26.27
N GLU A 12 -2.83 -12.32 25.10
CA GLU A 12 -1.39 -12.16 24.96
C GLU A 12 -1.05 -11.25 23.78
N ALA A 13 0.04 -10.51 23.88
CA ALA A 13 0.61 -9.76 22.78
C ALA A 13 1.26 -10.72 21.77
N LEU A 14 1.30 -10.31 20.49
CA LEU A 14 2.00 -11.06 19.47
C LEU A 14 3.50 -11.13 19.78
N GLN A 15 4.11 -12.30 19.60
CA GLN A 15 5.54 -12.48 19.87
C GLN A 15 6.42 -11.54 19.03
N THR A 16 6.00 -11.26 17.80
CA THR A 16 6.64 -10.27 16.92
C THR A 16 6.59 -8.85 17.47
N ASP A 17 5.48 -8.47 18.12
CA ASP A 17 5.34 -7.15 18.74
C ASP A 17 6.19 -7.05 20.01
N ILE A 18 6.23 -8.11 20.81
CA ILE A 18 7.10 -8.20 22.00
C ILE A 18 8.57 -8.08 21.58
N LYS A 19 8.99 -8.85 20.57
CA LYS A 19 10.36 -8.80 20.05
C LYS A 19 10.71 -7.38 19.62
N ARG A 20 9.87 -6.76 18.80
CA ARG A 20 10.09 -5.39 18.30
C ARG A 20 10.19 -4.37 19.44
N ALA A 21 9.30 -4.47 20.43
CA ALA A 21 9.34 -3.59 21.61
C ALA A 21 10.65 -3.72 22.39
N LEU A 22 11.13 -4.95 22.59
CA LEU A 22 12.38 -5.21 23.31
C LEU A 22 13.63 -4.75 22.54
N GLU A 23 13.66 -4.96 21.23
CA GLU A 23 14.80 -4.58 20.38
C GLU A 23 14.91 -3.07 20.16
N THR A 24 13.78 -2.36 20.20
CA THR A 24 13.75 -0.91 19.91
C THR A 24 13.56 -0.04 21.14
N GLY A 25 13.16 -0.62 22.28
CA GLY A 25 12.83 0.13 23.50
C GLY A 25 11.57 0.99 23.36
N THR A 26 10.67 0.64 22.44
CA THR A 26 9.43 1.40 22.14
C THR A 26 8.18 0.66 22.61
N VAL A 27 7.07 1.39 22.68
CA VAL A 27 5.74 0.80 22.88
C VAL A 27 5.24 0.31 21.52
N VAL A 28 4.90 -0.98 21.43
CA VAL A 28 4.30 -1.57 20.23
C VAL A 28 2.85 -1.96 20.54
N SER A 29 1.93 -1.56 19.69
CA SER A 29 0.50 -1.79 19.90
C SER A 29 -0.18 -2.21 18.60
N THR A 30 -1.04 -3.23 18.67
CA THR A 30 -1.83 -3.71 17.56
C THR A 30 -3.31 -3.40 17.79
N LEU A 31 -3.87 -2.49 16.98
CA LEU A 31 -5.30 -2.19 16.97
C LEU A 31 -6.02 -3.22 16.08
N TYR A 32 -6.90 -4.01 16.68
CA TYR A 32 -7.72 -5.00 15.98
C TYR A 32 -9.06 -4.41 15.51
N MET A 33 -9.71 -5.10 14.59
CA MET A 33 -11.07 -4.81 14.11
C MET A 33 -11.22 -3.40 13.53
N VAL A 34 -10.38 -3.05 12.57
CA VAL A 34 -10.49 -1.84 11.77
C VAL A 34 -10.85 -2.21 10.32
N PRO A 35 -12.16 -2.15 9.93
CA PRO A 35 -13.32 -1.73 10.71
C PRO A 35 -13.77 -2.77 11.75
N ASN A 36 -14.64 -2.35 12.69
CA ASN A 36 -15.33 -3.26 13.59
C ASN A 36 -16.44 -3.99 12.80
N GLN A 37 -16.32 -5.28 12.61
CA GLN A 37 -17.13 -6.08 11.69
C GLN A 37 -17.56 -7.43 12.31
N PRO A 38 -18.60 -8.13 11.78
CA PRO A 38 -19.44 -7.70 10.68
C PRO A 38 -20.39 -6.54 11.06
N LEU A 39 -20.85 -5.80 10.06
CA LEU A 39 -21.85 -4.76 10.21
C LEU A 39 -23.12 -5.11 9.43
N THR A 40 -24.28 -4.67 9.95
CA THR A 40 -25.56 -4.67 9.24
C THR A 40 -26.08 -3.24 9.14
N PHE A 41 -26.76 -2.94 8.07
CA PHE A 41 -27.41 -1.64 7.86
C PHE A 41 -28.93 -1.83 7.80
N SER A 42 -29.69 -0.87 8.32
CA SER A 42 -31.14 -0.99 8.45
C SER A 42 -31.88 -1.07 7.12
N ASP A 43 -31.27 -0.57 6.07
CA ASP A 43 -31.77 -0.51 4.70
C ASP A 43 -31.14 -1.54 3.76
N ASP A 44 -30.47 -2.57 4.30
CA ASP A 44 -29.74 -3.61 3.58
C ASP A 44 -30.24 -5.03 3.89
N ASN A 45 -31.52 -5.17 4.20
CA ASN A 45 -32.18 -6.44 4.48
C ASN A 45 -31.46 -7.35 5.48
N GLY A 46 -30.69 -6.77 6.40
CA GLY A 46 -29.95 -7.50 7.44
C GLY A 46 -28.71 -8.23 6.93
N LEU A 47 -28.20 -7.90 5.73
CA LEU A 47 -26.98 -8.50 5.20
C LEU A 47 -25.78 -8.21 6.11
N LEU A 48 -25.05 -9.25 6.48
CA LEU A 48 -23.81 -9.15 7.23
C LEU A 48 -22.67 -8.80 6.28
N ARG A 49 -22.16 -7.56 6.38
CA ARG A 49 -21.04 -7.08 5.57
C ARG A 49 -19.74 -7.11 6.35
N THR A 50 -18.66 -7.45 5.65
CA THR A 50 -17.29 -7.45 6.18
C THR A 50 -16.36 -6.78 5.17
N GLU A 51 -15.21 -6.32 5.65
CA GLU A 51 -14.08 -5.90 4.82
C GLU A 51 -14.47 -4.87 3.73
N ASP A 52 -14.11 -5.15 2.47
CA ASP A 52 -14.38 -4.25 1.33
C ASP A 52 -15.87 -4.11 1.02
N SER A 53 -16.67 -5.12 1.35
CA SER A 53 -18.13 -5.05 1.21
C SER A 53 -18.75 -3.93 2.05
N ILE A 54 -18.19 -3.59 3.23
CA ILE A 54 -18.65 -2.43 4.01
C ILE A 54 -18.24 -1.13 3.33
N ILE A 55 -17.00 -1.06 2.85
CA ILE A 55 -16.47 0.15 2.21
C ILE A 55 -17.27 0.46 0.95
N ALA A 56 -17.43 -0.53 0.08
CA ALA A 56 -18.15 -0.39 -1.18
C ALA A 56 -19.60 0.02 -0.97
N TYR A 57 -20.28 -0.58 0.01
CA TYR A 57 -21.65 -0.21 0.39
C TYR A 57 -21.73 1.24 0.86
N THR A 58 -20.84 1.66 1.75
CA THR A 58 -20.86 3.02 2.28
C THR A 58 -20.47 4.07 1.24
N TRP A 59 -19.64 3.72 0.26
CA TRP A 59 -19.36 4.56 -0.89
C TRP A 59 -20.58 4.72 -1.80
N ASP A 60 -21.31 3.63 -2.10
CA ASP A 60 -22.55 3.71 -2.88
C ASP A 60 -23.59 4.62 -2.18
N LYS A 61 -23.71 4.52 -0.86
CA LYS A 61 -24.61 5.40 -0.10
C LYS A 61 -24.22 6.87 -0.22
N TYR A 62 -22.94 7.20 -0.12
CA TYR A 62 -22.44 8.55 -0.33
C TYR A 62 -22.70 9.03 -1.77
N LEU A 63 -22.33 8.23 -2.76
CA LEU A 63 -22.47 8.57 -4.17
C LEU A 63 -23.91 8.90 -4.56
N ARG A 64 -24.90 8.25 -3.92
CA ARG A 64 -26.32 8.49 -4.16
C ARG A 64 -26.91 9.62 -3.32
N SER A 65 -26.41 9.86 -2.12
CA SER A 65 -27.03 10.78 -1.17
C SER A 65 -26.26 12.09 -0.96
N GLY A 66 -24.95 12.08 -1.18
CA GLY A 66 -24.05 13.18 -0.81
C GLY A 66 -23.84 13.34 0.71
N ASP A 67 -24.33 12.40 1.55
CA ASP A 67 -24.17 12.48 3.01
C ASP A 67 -22.78 11.99 3.42
N ASP A 68 -21.92 12.91 3.86
CA ASP A 68 -20.53 12.71 4.26
C ASP A 68 -20.32 11.82 5.51
N LYS A 69 -21.40 11.44 6.17
CA LYS A 69 -21.38 10.50 7.30
C LYS A 69 -21.21 9.04 6.87
N TRP A 70 -21.48 8.73 5.60
CA TRP A 70 -21.44 7.36 5.12
C TRP A 70 -20.03 6.77 4.99
N PRO A 71 -19.03 7.46 4.40
CA PRO A 71 -17.77 6.82 4.06
C PRO A 71 -17.07 6.18 5.27
N LEU A 72 -16.96 4.84 5.26
CA LEU A 72 -16.37 4.05 6.35
C LEU A 72 -14.90 4.42 6.64
N ARG A 73 -14.19 4.98 5.67
CA ARG A 73 -12.79 5.42 5.84
C ARG A 73 -12.63 6.43 6.97
N LEU A 74 -13.63 7.28 7.20
CA LEU A 74 -13.61 8.28 8.26
C LEU A 74 -13.59 7.66 9.67
N PRO A 75 -14.53 6.77 10.06
CA PRO A 75 -14.44 6.10 11.36
C PRO A 75 -13.24 5.15 11.49
N MET A 76 -12.73 4.55 10.41
CA MET A 76 -11.49 3.77 10.45
C MET A 76 -10.29 4.65 10.85
N THR A 77 -10.15 5.81 10.23
CA THR A 77 -9.11 6.80 10.58
C THR A 77 -9.28 7.29 12.02
N LYS A 78 -10.51 7.62 12.41
CA LYS A 78 -10.82 8.01 13.79
C LYS A 78 -10.44 6.93 14.80
N ALA A 79 -10.63 5.65 14.48
CA ALA A 79 -10.24 4.55 15.36
C ALA A 79 -8.72 4.52 15.59
N ALA A 80 -7.93 4.74 14.56
CA ALA A 80 -6.46 4.82 14.68
C ALA A 80 -6.03 6.03 15.54
N VAL A 81 -6.61 7.21 15.33
CA VAL A 81 -6.34 8.40 16.15
C VAL A 81 -6.70 8.14 17.62
N LYS A 82 -7.87 7.53 17.88
CA LYS A 82 -8.30 7.22 19.25
C LYS A 82 -7.45 6.12 19.92
N ALA A 83 -6.90 5.20 19.15
CA ALA A 83 -5.93 4.24 19.69
C ALA A 83 -4.65 4.96 20.14
N MET A 84 -4.15 5.93 19.39
CA MET A 84 -3.00 6.74 19.80
C MET A 84 -3.31 7.56 21.07
N ASP A 85 -4.51 8.14 21.19
CA ASP A 85 -4.95 8.80 22.45
C ASP A 85 -4.88 7.82 23.62
N THR A 86 -5.47 6.63 23.44
CA THR A 86 -5.51 5.59 24.48
C THR A 86 -4.10 5.16 24.91
N ILE A 87 -3.18 4.99 23.95
CA ILE A 87 -1.79 4.62 24.24
C ILE A 87 -1.11 5.74 25.02
N SER A 88 -1.27 7.00 24.61
CA SER A 88 -0.67 8.15 25.31
C SER A 88 -1.18 8.25 26.74
N ASP A 89 -2.49 8.11 26.95
CA ASP A 89 -3.11 8.17 28.28
C ASP A 89 -2.66 7.01 29.16
N LEU A 90 -2.69 5.77 28.63
CA LEU A 90 -2.26 4.58 29.36
C LEU A 90 -0.79 4.68 29.81
N MET A 91 0.08 5.12 28.91
CA MET A 91 1.51 5.21 29.20
C MET A 91 1.83 6.33 30.18
N MET A 92 1.03 7.41 30.21
CA MET A 92 1.17 8.49 31.16
C MET A 92 0.68 8.08 32.59
N ASP A 93 -0.26 7.16 32.66
CA ASP A 93 -0.76 6.63 33.94
C ASP A 93 0.34 5.88 34.71
N LYS A 94 0.13 5.70 36.00
CA LYS A 94 1.04 4.96 36.87
C LYS A 94 1.27 3.51 36.41
N ASP A 95 0.23 2.87 35.89
CA ASP A 95 0.29 1.48 35.42
C ASP A 95 1.09 1.38 34.12
N GLY A 96 1.13 2.43 33.30
CA GLY A 96 1.98 2.57 32.09
C GLY A 96 3.39 3.09 32.40
N GLY A 97 3.71 3.35 33.68
CA GLY A 97 5.04 3.77 34.13
C GLY A 97 5.31 5.26 34.02
N GLY A 98 4.29 6.12 33.85
CA GLY A 98 4.41 7.58 33.77
C GLY A 98 5.24 8.07 32.58
N ARG A 99 5.10 7.42 31.41
CA ARG A 99 5.88 7.70 30.21
C ARG A 99 5.09 8.57 29.23
N ILE A 100 5.76 9.57 28.67
CA ILE A 100 5.19 10.38 27.58
C ILE A 100 5.38 9.63 26.27
N VAL A 101 4.26 9.34 25.58
CA VAL A 101 4.23 8.79 24.23
C VAL A 101 3.42 9.76 23.36
N ASP A 102 4.12 10.57 22.58
CA ASP A 102 3.56 11.64 21.75
C ASP A 102 3.97 11.55 20.27
N LYS A 103 4.70 10.49 19.90
CA LYS A 103 5.14 10.22 18.53
C LYS A 103 4.83 8.79 18.14
N PHE A 104 4.31 8.59 16.94
CA PHE A 104 3.86 7.30 16.45
C PHE A 104 4.39 7.00 15.07
N VAL A 105 4.78 5.75 14.86
CA VAL A 105 4.95 5.16 13.54
C VAL A 105 3.73 4.29 13.28
N VAL A 106 3.02 4.54 12.20
CA VAL A 106 1.77 3.83 11.89
C VAL A 106 2.00 2.90 10.70
N ALA A 107 1.54 1.65 10.84
CA ALA A 107 1.61 0.64 9.79
C ALA A 107 0.28 -0.09 9.65
N GLY A 108 -0.03 -0.53 8.44
CA GLY A 108 -1.23 -1.31 8.17
C GLY A 108 -1.25 -1.88 6.76
N GLY A 109 -1.92 -3.02 6.60
CA GLY A 109 -2.05 -3.68 5.30
C GLY A 109 -3.39 -3.44 4.64
N SER A 110 -3.41 -3.35 3.29
CA SER A 110 -4.61 -3.24 2.48
C SER A 110 -5.46 -2.02 2.88
N LYS A 111 -6.74 -2.19 3.16
CA LYS A 111 -7.62 -1.11 3.65
C LYS A 111 -7.13 -0.44 4.94
N ARG A 112 -6.28 -1.12 5.73
CA ARG A 112 -5.61 -0.53 6.91
C ARG A 112 -4.35 0.23 6.51
N GLY A 113 -3.72 -0.10 5.38
CA GLY A 113 -2.72 0.73 4.72
C GLY A 113 -3.31 2.06 4.26
N TRP A 114 -4.53 2.05 3.72
CA TRP A 114 -5.29 3.28 3.46
C TRP A 114 -5.50 4.09 4.75
N THR A 115 -5.94 3.42 5.82
CA THR A 115 -6.08 4.07 7.14
C THR A 115 -4.75 4.62 7.65
N THR A 116 -3.64 3.97 7.37
CA THR A 116 -2.28 4.44 7.70
C THR A 116 -2.00 5.79 7.03
N TRP A 117 -2.27 5.93 5.75
CA TRP A 117 -2.16 7.19 5.01
C TRP A 117 -3.05 8.28 5.61
N THR A 118 -4.34 8.00 5.79
CA THR A 118 -5.31 9.00 6.28
C THR A 118 -5.06 9.41 7.72
N THR A 119 -4.52 8.51 8.58
CA THR A 119 -4.12 8.86 9.94
C THR A 119 -2.98 9.89 9.94
N ALA A 120 -1.97 9.71 9.08
CA ALA A 120 -0.88 10.67 8.96
C ALA A 120 -1.32 12.04 8.42
N ILE A 121 -2.40 12.08 7.62
CA ILE A 121 -2.96 13.33 7.11
C ILE A 121 -3.61 14.17 8.23
N VAL A 122 -4.20 13.52 9.23
CA VAL A 122 -5.05 14.19 10.22
C VAL A 122 -4.40 14.30 11.61
N ASP A 123 -3.29 13.62 11.88
CA ASP A 123 -2.65 13.61 13.20
C ASP A 123 -1.14 13.82 13.13
N ASN A 124 -0.68 14.97 13.59
CA ASN A 124 0.73 15.37 13.56
C ASN A 124 1.65 14.58 14.52
N ARG A 125 1.10 13.74 15.38
CA ARG A 125 1.88 12.82 16.20
C ARG A 125 2.46 11.67 15.37
N VAL A 126 1.92 11.42 14.17
CA VAL A 126 2.47 10.45 13.25
C VAL A 126 3.73 10.99 12.61
N ILE A 127 4.88 10.38 12.92
CA ILE A 127 6.20 10.83 12.45
C ILE A 127 6.72 10.02 11.25
N ALA A 128 6.17 8.84 11.01
CA ALA A 128 6.51 7.99 9.87
C ALA A 128 5.38 6.97 9.61
N ILE A 129 5.28 6.45 8.39
CA ILE A 129 4.25 5.48 8.00
C ILE A 129 4.79 4.33 7.15
N MET A 130 4.17 3.16 7.32
CA MET A 130 4.38 1.98 6.47
C MET A 130 3.04 1.46 5.94
N PRO A 131 2.52 2.02 4.84
CA PRO A 131 1.39 1.43 4.13
C PRO A 131 1.84 0.17 3.38
N ILE A 132 1.12 -0.93 3.59
CA ILE A 132 1.47 -2.25 3.06
C ILE A 132 0.34 -2.74 2.16
N VAL A 133 0.66 -3.27 0.99
CA VAL A 133 -0.29 -3.81 -0.02
C VAL A 133 -1.51 -2.91 -0.23
N ILE A 134 -1.23 -1.63 -0.54
CA ILE A 134 -2.24 -0.64 -0.90
C ILE A 134 -1.70 0.24 -2.05
N ASP A 135 -1.41 -0.39 -3.16
CA ASP A 135 -0.79 0.19 -4.34
C ASP A 135 -1.84 0.81 -5.26
N MET A 136 -2.62 1.76 -4.73
CA MET A 136 -3.71 2.36 -5.49
C MET A 136 -4.00 3.84 -5.14
N LEU A 137 -3.01 4.61 -4.72
CA LEU A 137 -3.19 6.06 -4.67
C LEU A 137 -3.45 6.60 -6.08
N ASN A 138 -4.22 7.68 -6.17
CA ASN A 138 -4.83 8.14 -7.42
C ASN A 138 -5.80 7.07 -7.95
N VAL A 139 -6.80 6.78 -7.13
CA VAL A 139 -7.74 5.66 -7.28
C VAL A 139 -8.41 5.62 -8.66
N SER A 140 -8.80 6.77 -9.19
CA SER A 140 -9.45 6.85 -10.49
C SER A 140 -8.57 6.27 -11.60
N GLU A 141 -7.31 6.69 -11.66
CA GLU A 141 -6.37 6.22 -12.67
C GLU A 141 -6.00 4.73 -12.45
N SER A 142 -5.87 4.32 -11.19
CA SER A 142 -5.61 2.92 -10.85
C SER A 142 -6.76 1.99 -11.27
N PHE A 143 -8.02 2.38 -11.06
CA PHE A 143 -9.17 1.60 -11.52
C PHE A 143 -9.31 1.57 -13.05
N LYS A 144 -9.06 2.71 -13.72
CA LYS A 144 -9.05 2.75 -15.20
C LYS A 144 -8.00 1.80 -15.75
N HIS A 145 -6.76 1.92 -15.27
CA HIS A 145 -5.65 1.05 -15.70
C HIS A 145 -5.94 -0.43 -15.43
N HIS A 146 -6.54 -0.77 -14.29
CA HIS A 146 -6.95 -2.14 -13.99
C HIS A 146 -7.90 -2.69 -15.07
N PHE A 147 -8.90 -1.89 -15.47
CA PHE A 147 -9.81 -2.28 -16.54
C PHE A 147 -9.11 -2.33 -17.92
N GLU A 148 -8.27 -1.37 -18.22
CA GLU A 148 -7.55 -1.30 -19.51
C GLU A 148 -6.57 -2.47 -19.69
N VAL A 149 -6.00 -2.98 -18.61
CA VAL A 149 -5.12 -4.16 -18.66
C VAL A 149 -5.91 -5.46 -18.75
N TYR A 150 -6.98 -5.61 -17.95
CA TYR A 150 -7.66 -6.91 -17.83
C TYR A 150 -8.95 -7.03 -18.68
N GLY A 151 -9.49 -5.93 -19.18
CA GLY A 151 -10.82 -5.88 -19.84
C GLY A 151 -11.99 -6.09 -18.89
N ALA A 152 -11.71 -6.31 -17.62
CA ALA A 152 -12.66 -6.51 -16.52
C ALA A 152 -11.98 -6.17 -15.20
N TYR A 153 -12.76 -6.10 -14.14
CA TYR A 153 -12.20 -5.98 -12.79
C TYR A 153 -11.94 -7.37 -12.20
N SER A 154 -10.83 -7.53 -11.49
CA SER A 154 -10.50 -8.78 -10.80
C SER A 154 -11.54 -9.13 -9.72
N MET A 155 -11.62 -10.41 -9.39
CA MET A 155 -12.51 -10.88 -8.31
C MET A 155 -12.20 -10.24 -6.95
N ALA A 156 -10.98 -9.80 -6.73
CA ALA A 156 -10.56 -9.15 -5.50
C ALA A 156 -11.24 -7.80 -5.26
N VAL A 157 -11.57 -7.05 -6.32
CA VAL A 157 -12.27 -5.75 -6.24
C VAL A 157 -13.76 -5.86 -6.55
N LEU A 158 -14.31 -7.08 -6.57
CA LEU A 158 -15.70 -7.34 -6.97
C LEU A 158 -16.74 -6.61 -6.10
N ASP A 159 -16.48 -6.38 -4.82
CA ASP A 159 -17.37 -5.63 -3.93
C ASP A 159 -17.70 -4.23 -4.49
N TYR A 160 -16.70 -3.54 -5.05
CA TYR A 160 -16.87 -2.22 -5.65
C TYR A 160 -17.60 -2.26 -7.00
N VAL A 161 -17.46 -3.37 -7.72
CA VAL A 161 -18.19 -3.61 -8.99
C VAL A 161 -19.65 -3.92 -8.73
N ILE A 162 -19.94 -4.84 -7.81
CA ILE A 162 -21.34 -5.24 -7.45
C ILE A 162 -22.11 -4.06 -6.86
N SER A 163 -21.45 -3.24 -6.06
CA SER A 163 -22.06 -2.01 -5.50
C SER A 163 -22.18 -0.89 -6.53
N GLY A 164 -21.69 -1.09 -7.76
CA GLY A 164 -21.75 -0.10 -8.84
C GLY A 164 -20.82 1.10 -8.67
N ASN A 165 -19.91 1.08 -7.69
CA ASN A 165 -19.02 2.21 -7.41
C ASN A 165 -18.19 2.61 -8.63
N VAL A 166 -17.65 1.62 -9.36
CA VAL A 166 -16.80 1.84 -10.55
C VAL A 166 -17.53 2.57 -11.69
N ASN A 167 -18.87 2.54 -11.69
CA ASN A 167 -19.67 3.25 -12.70
C ASN A 167 -19.76 4.76 -12.44
N TRP A 168 -19.29 5.23 -11.28
CA TRP A 168 -19.28 6.64 -10.92
C TRP A 168 -17.95 7.33 -11.24
N ILE A 169 -16.90 6.59 -11.60
CA ILE A 169 -15.61 7.16 -12.00
C ILE A 169 -15.84 8.20 -13.10
N ASP A 170 -15.11 9.32 -13.04
CA ASP A 170 -15.24 10.49 -13.90
C ASP A 170 -16.58 11.27 -13.73
N THR A 171 -17.19 11.18 -12.55
CA THR A 171 -18.35 12.02 -12.22
C THR A 171 -18.03 12.99 -11.08
N PRO A 172 -18.74 14.14 -10.99
CA PRO A 172 -18.56 15.06 -9.88
C PRO A 172 -18.85 14.44 -8.49
N GLN A 173 -19.73 13.43 -8.42
CA GLN A 173 -20.00 12.73 -7.17
C GLN A 173 -18.83 11.84 -6.75
N TRP A 174 -18.18 11.20 -7.72
CA TRP A 174 -16.98 10.43 -7.48
C TRP A 174 -15.82 11.33 -7.01
N ASP A 175 -15.62 12.45 -7.68
CA ASP A 175 -14.58 13.42 -7.30
C ASP A 175 -14.82 13.92 -5.87
N ALA A 176 -16.08 14.26 -5.53
CA ALA A 176 -16.43 14.66 -4.18
C ALA A 176 -16.23 13.54 -3.13
N LEU A 177 -16.42 12.27 -3.48
CA LEU A 177 -16.08 11.14 -2.61
C LEU A 177 -14.54 11.05 -2.43
N MET A 178 -13.78 11.15 -3.51
CA MET A 178 -12.32 11.10 -3.45
C MET A 178 -11.74 12.23 -2.60
N ASP A 179 -12.28 13.44 -2.72
CA ASP A 179 -11.94 14.58 -1.85
C ASP A 179 -12.10 14.28 -0.34
N ILE A 180 -12.99 13.35 0.03
CA ILE A 180 -13.19 12.95 1.42
C ILE A 180 -12.26 11.81 1.83
N VAL A 181 -12.12 10.79 0.97
CA VAL A 181 -11.55 9.51 1.39
C VAL A 181 -10.15 9.26 0.89
N GLU A 182 -9.73 9.88 -0.23
CA GLU A 182 -8.50 9.52 -0.90
C GLU A 182 -7.27 10.22 -0.35
N PRO A 183 -6.24 9.47 0.11
CA PRO A 183 -4.99 10.07 0.58
C PRO A 183 -4.24 10.88 -0.48
N TYR A 184 -4.40 10.56 -1.77
CA TYR A 184 -3.73 11.27 -2.86
C TYR A 184 -4.12 12.75 -2.93
N GLU A 185 -5.37 13.09 -2.64
CA GLU A 185 -5.85 14.48 -2.62
C GLU A 185 -5.13 15.31 -1.53
N TYR A 186 -4.66 14.64 -0.48
CA TYR A 186 -3.95 15.24 0.64
C TYR A 186 -2.44 15.01 0.62
N ARG A 187 -1.87 14.53 -0.51
CA ARG A 187 -0.44 14.16 -0.62
C ARG A 187 0.52 15.27 -0.22
N HIS A 188 0.13 16.54 -0.37
CA HIS A 188 0.89 17.71 0.05
C HIS A 188 1.10 17.78 1.58
N ARG A 189 0.29 17.09 2.39
CA ARG A 189 0.44 16.97 3.84
C ARG A 189 1.36 15.84 4.26
N LEU A 190 1.68 14.95 3.35
CA LEU A 190 2.42 13.72 3.62
C LEU A 190 3.93 13.89 3.44
N SER A 191 4.51 14.93 4.06
CA SER A 191 5.96 15.19 4.00
C SER A 191 6.80 14.31 4.92
N LEU A 192 6.17 13.60 5.86
CA LEU A 192 6.85 12.68 6.78
C LEU A 192 7.46 11.48 6.04
N PRO A 193 8.48 10.82 6.62
CA PRO A 193 9.05 9.59 6.07
C PRO A 193 8.02 8.51 5.85
N LYS A 194 8.09 7.85 4.71
CA LYS A 194 7.17 6.77 4.33
C LYS A 194 7.88 5.62 3.63
N TYR A 195 7.55 4.40 4.02
CA TYR A 195 8.01 3.20 3.35
C TYR A 195 6.82 2.41 2.82
N ILE A 196 6.65 2.44 1.51
CA ILE A 196 5.56 1.80 0.78
C ILE A 196 5.98 0.38 0.40
N LEU A 197 5.22 -0.60 0.86
CA LEU A 197 5.54 -2.02 0.71
C LEU A 197 4.44 -2.70 -0.10
N ASN A 198 4.75 -3.11 -1.32
CA ASN A 198 3.80 -3.70 -2.25
C ASN A 198 4.23 -5.11 -2.68
N SER A 199 3.30 -5.85 -3.23
CA SER A 199 3.47 -7.19 -3.77
C SER A 199 3.60 -7.15 -5.29
N THR A 200 4.47 -8.00 -5.86
CA THR A 200 4.58 -8.10 -7.32
C THR A 200 3.46 -8.91 -7.96
N GLY A 201 2.74 -9.72 -7.20
CA GLY A 201 1.68 -10.60 -7.68
C GLY A 201 0.36 -10.40 -6.96
N ASP A 202 0.05 -9.15 -6.57
CA ASP A 202 -1.17 -8.76 -5.88
C ASP A 202 -2.40 -8.96 -6.78
N GLU A 203 -3.45 -9.55 -6.22
CA GLU A 203 -4.71 -9.77 -6.92
C GLU A 203 -5.62 -8.52 -6.94
N PHE A 204 -5.34 -7.51 -6.10
CA PHE A 204 -6.06 -6.24 -6.05
C PHE A 204 -5.40 -5.17 -6.93
N PHE A 205 -4.06 -5.12 -6.95
CA PHE A 205 -3.30 -4.02 -7.55
C PHE A 205 -2.30 -4.53 -8.57
N LEU A 206 -2.26 -3.88 -9.73
CA LEU A 206 -1.27 -4.20 -10.74
C LEU A 206 0.14 -3.82 -10.26
N PRO A 207 1.18 -4.56 -10.64
CA PRO A 207 2.53 -4.32 -10.14
C PRO A 207 3.12 -2.96 -10.54
N ASP A 208 2.58 -2.33 -11.59
CA ASP A 208 3.01 -1.03 -12.10
C ASP A 208 2.17 0.15 -11.60
N SER A 209 1.31 -0.05 -10.60
CA SER A 209 0.39 0.97 -10.08
C SER A 209 1.10 2.18 -9.46
N SER A 210 2.32 2.03 -8.94
CA SER A 210 3.07 3.16 -8.38
C SER A 210 3.35 4.29 -9.38
N GLN A 211 3.22 4.06 -10.69
CA GLN A 211 3.35 5.09 -11.71
C GLN A 211 2.35 6.25 -11.55
N PHE A 212 1.17 5.99 -10.97
CA PHE A 212 0.09 6.96 -10.84
C PHE A 212 0.25 7.93 -9.66
N TYR A 213 1.20 7.66 -8.73
CA TYR A 213 1.31 8.47 -7.53
C TYR A 213 2.75 8.74 -7.06
N TRP A 214 3.72 7.89 -7.43
CA TRP A 214 5.06 7.96 -6.87
C TRP A 214 5.73 9.33 -7.04
N ARG A 215 5.64 9.91 -8.23
CA ARG A 215 6.30 11.20 -8.53
C ARG A 215 5.73 12.34 -7.70
N ASP A 216 4.44 12.30 -7.37
CA ASP A 216 3.71 13.38 -6.70
C ASP A 216 3.81 13.32 -5.17
N LEU A 217 4.26 12.22 -4.62
CA LEU A 217 4.50 12.12 -3.18
C LEU A 217 5.69 12.98 -2.77
N VAL A 218 5.50 13.78 -1.73
CA VAL A 218 6.50 14.71 -1.19
C VAL A 218 7.25 14.12 0.01
N GLY A 219 8.43 14.68 0.33
CA GLY A 219 9.25 14.26 1.47
C GLY A 219 10.00 12.95 1.24
N GLU A 220 10.57 12.41 2.31
CA GLU A 220 11.30 11.14 2.27
C GLU A 220 10.34 10.00 1.96
N LYS A 221 10.66 9.22 0.93
CA LYS A 221 9.83 8.13 0.46
C LYS A 221 10.68 6.98 -0.05
N HIS A 222 10.31 5.78 0.35
CA HIS A 222 10.92 4.53 -0.09
C HIS A 222 9.85 3.59 -0.59
N LEU A 223 10.18 2.79 -1.60
CA LEU A 223 9.29 1.81 -2.22
C LEU A 223 9.95 0.44 -2.17
N ARG A 224 9.18 -0.60 -1.95
CA ARG A 224 9.60 -1.97 -2.15
C ARG A 224 8.48 -2.79 -2.76
N TYR A 225 8.74 -3.40 -3.89
CA TYR A 225 7.96 -4.51 -4.41
C TYR A 225 8.58 -5.81 -3.94
N VAL A 226 7.82 -6.61 -3.18
CA VAL A 226 8.27 -7.91 -2.68
C VAL A 226 8.03 -8.95 -3.77
N PRO A 227 9.08 -9.61 -4.29
CA PRO A 227 8.94 -10.55 -5.38
C PRO A 227 8.21 -11.83 -4.96
N ASN A 228 7.49 -12.43 -5.91
CA ASN A 228 6.84 -13.73 -5.70
C ASN A 228 5.88 -13.77 -4.51
N SER A 229 5.20 -12.66 -4.27
CA SER A 229 4.20 -12.50 -3.21
C SER A 229 2.84 -12.14 -3.79
N ASN A 230 1.79 -12.38 -3.04
CA ASN A 230 0.43 -11.95 -3.29
C ASN A 230 -0.02 -10.93 -2.23
N HIS A 231 -1.28 -10.56 -2.22
CA HIS A 231 -1.84 -9.58 -1.27
C HIS A 231 -1.62 -9.96 0.20
N SER A 232 -1.56 -11.24 0.53
CA SER A 232 -1.35 -11.67 1.92
C SER A 232 0.07 -11.45 2.43
N MET A 233 1.06 -11.30 1.55
CA MET A 233 2.49 -11.25 1.89
C MET A 233 2.99 -12.45 2.72
N ALA A 234 2.22 -13.55 2.74
CA ALA A 234 2.60 -14.74 3.49
C ALA A 234 3.91 -15.34 2.96
N ASP A 235 4.69 -15.92 3.85
CA ASP A 235 5.96 -16.59 3.53
C ASP A 235 6.98 -15.71 2.79
N THR A 236 7.00 -14.40 3.11
CA THR A 236 7.94 -13.43 2.56
C THR A 236 8.81 -12.81 3.66
N ASP A 237 9.81 -12.04 3.25
CA ASP A 237 10.70 -11.29 4.13
C ASP A 237 10.20 -9.85 4.41
N ILE A 238 8.90 -9.61 4.29
CA ILE A 238 8.31 -8.28 4.49
C ILE A 238 8.60 -7.72 5.88
N TYR A 239 8.53 -8.56 6.91
CA TYR A 239 8.80 -8.13 8.28
C TYR A 239 10.24 -7.73 8.52
N ASP A 240 11.20 -8.33 7.83
CA ASP A 240 12.61 -7.91 7.86
C ASP A 240 12.76 -6.45 7.39
N SER A 241 12.06 -6.09 6.31
CA SER A 241 12.04 -4.71 5.82
C SER A 241 11.35 -3.74 6.78
N VAL A 242 10.22 -4.16 7.35
CA VAL A 242 9.50 -3.38 8.37
C VAL A 242 10.41 -3.11 9.57
N ASP A 243 11.08 -4.14 10.08
CA ASP A 243 11.93 -4.03 11.27
C ASP A 243 13.18 -3.18 11.01
N ALA A 244 13.85 -3.37 9.86
CA ALA A 244 15.01 -2.56 9.49
C ALA A 244 14.67 -1.07 9.37
N TRP A 245 13.57 -0.75 8.69
CA TRP A 245 13.17 0.65 8.51
C TRP A 245 12.62 1.25 9.81
N TYR A 246 11.81 0.50 10.58
CA TYR A 246 11.34 0.95 11.89
C TYR A 246 12.50 1.24 12.85
N HIS A 247 13.49 0.36 12.90
CA HIS A 247 14.72 0.58 13.67
C HIS A 247 15.39 1.89 13.27
N SER A 248 15.47 2.20 11.97
CA SER A 248 16.10 3.44 11.51
C SER A 248 15.37 4.70 11.98
N ILE A 249 14.04 4.68 11.98
CA ILE A 249 13.22 5.80 12.48
C ILE A 249 13.43 6.00 14.00
N VAL A 250 13.39 4.90 14.77
CA VAL A 250 13.53 4.96 16.23
C VAL A 250 14.92 5.44 16.66
N HIS A 251 15.96 4.95 15.99
CA HIS A 251 17.36 5.25 16.34
C HIS A 251 17.98 6.37 15.49
N ASN A 252 17.16 7.05 14.68
CA ASN A 252 17.60 8.15 13.79
C ASN A 252 18.78 7.75 12.88
N VAL A 253 18.76 6.52 12.38
CA VAL A 253 19.71 6.03 11.36
C VAL A 253 19.25 6.59 10.01
N LYS A 254 20.13 7.32 9.34
CA LYS A 254 19.78 7.93 8.05
C LYS A 254 19.67 6.84 6.98
N PRO A 255 18.56 6.83 6.20
CA PRO A 255 18.46 5.94 5.06
C PRO A 255 19.46 6.35 3.96
N PRO A 256 19.81 5.42 3.04
CA PRO A 256 20.70 5.71 1.95
C PRO A 256 20.14 6.76 0.99
N ARG A 257 21.02 7.53 0.40
CA ARG A 257 20.70 8.54 -0.62
C ARG A 257 20.75 7.92 -2.00
N TYR A 258 19.58 7.75 -2.57
CA TYR A 258 19.40 7.27 -3.94
C TYR A 258 18.15 7.91 -4.55
N SER A 259 18.06 7.82 -5.85
CA SER A 259 16.86 8.13 -6.61
C SER A 259 16.75 7.19 -7.81
N TRP A 260 15.60 7.16 -8.44
CA TRP A 260 15.40 6.40 -9.65
C TRP A 260 14.39 7.08 -10.59
N ASP A 261 14.49 6.74 -11.84
CA ASP A 261 13.58 7.18 -12.89
C ASP A 261 13.13 6.02 -13.76
N LEU A 262 11.88 6.09 -14.22
CA LEU A 262 11.28 5.21 -15.21
C LEU A 262 11.03 6.03 -16.45
N SER A 263 11.83 5.82 -17.48
CA SER A 263 11.66 6.53 -18.75
C SER A 263 10.54 5.92 -19.59
N GLU A 264 9.95 6.72 -20.47
CA GLU A 264 8.86 6.28 -21.38
C GLU A 264 9.29 5.10 -22.28
N ASP A 265 10.56 5.06 -22.66
CA ASP A 265 11.11 3.98 -23.51
C ASP A 265 11.34 2.65 -22.76
N GLY A 266 10.92 2.56 -21.49
CA GLY A 266 11.09 1.39 -20.63
C GLY A 266 12.39 1.36 -19.85
N THR A 267 13.31 2.31 -20.03
CA THR A 267 14.57 2.32 -19.27
C THR A 267 14.31 2.62 -17.79
N ILE A 268 14.83 1.78 -16.91
CA ILE A 268 14.96 2.03 -15.47
C ILE A 268 16.37 2.52 -15.20
N THR A 269 16.49 3.68 -14.56
CA THR A 269 17.78 4.22 -14.13
C THR A 269 17.76 4.46 -12.62
N VAL A 270 18.71 3.89 -11.91
CA VAL A 270 18.94 4.14 -10.49
C VAL A 270 20.21 4.98 -10.35
N PHE A 271 20.11 6.05 -9.56
CA PHE A 271 21.22 6.91 -9.16
C PHE A 271 21.46 6.71 -7.66
N SER A 272 22.60 6.17 -7.28
CA SER A 272 22.92 5.86 -5.89
C SER A 272 24.16 6.64 -5.45
N ILE A 273 23.99 7.55 -4.50
CA ILE A 273 25.09 8.29 -3.89
C ILE A 273 25.79 7.41 -2.85
N ASP A 274 25.01 6.72 -2.03
CA ASP A 274 25.53 5.78 -1.05
C ASP A 274 25.62 4.39 -1.70
N LYS A 275 26.72 3.69 -1.47
CA LYS A 275 27.00 2.42 -2.16
C LYS A 275 26.09 1.31 -1.67
N PRO A 276 25.28 0.69 -2.55
CA PRO A 276 24.51 -0.49 -2.20
C PRO A 276 25.44 -1.71 -2.04
N GLU A 277 25.06 -2.63 -1.16
CA GLU A 277 25.73 -3.93 -1.01
C GLU A 277 25.36 -4.87 -2.16
N LYS A 278 24.12 -4.70 -2.69
CA LYS A 278 23.60 -5.55 -3.75
C LYS A 278 22.57 -4.78 -4.58
N VAL A 279 22.64 -4.96 -5.89
CA VAL A 279 21.62 -4.47 -6.82
C VAL A 279 21.17 -5.62 -7.70
N LEU A 280 19.86 -5.82 -7.78
CA LEU A 280 19.23 -6.92 -8.50
C LEU A 280 18.25 -6.40 -9.53
N LEU A 281 18.30 -6.94 -10.71
CA LEU A 281 17.19 -6.92 -11.65
C LEU A 281 16.26 -8.08 -11.34
N TRP A 282 15.01 -7.77 -11.01
CA TRP A 282 13.93 -8.75 -10.92
C TRP A 282 13.06 -8.69 -12.16
N GLN A 283 12.66 -9.85 -12.69
CA GLN A 283 11.81 -9.95 -13.86
C GLN A 283 10.92 -11.20 -13.84
N ALA A 284 9.74 -11.08 -14.44
CA ALA A 284 8.84 -12.20 -14.72
C ALA A 284 8.22 -12.04 -16.10
N ASN A 285 8.04 -13.13 -16.82
CA ASN A 285 7.35 -13.16 -18.10
C ASN A 285 6.00 -13.87 -17.97
N ASN A 286 4.97 -13.31 -18.60
CA ASN A 286 3.72 -13.99 -18.88
C ASN A 286 3.52 -14.02 -20.42
N PRO A 287 3.61 -15.21 -21.07
CA PRO A 287 3.57 -15.30 -22.52
C PRO A 287 2.18 -15.08 -23.12
N ASP A 288 1.13 -15.10 -22.30
CA ASP A 288 -0.25 -15.08 -22.75
C ASP A 288 -0.92 -13.72 -22.62
N LYS A 289 -0.66 -12.99 -21.51
CA LYS A 289 -1.37 -11.75 -21.17
C LYS A 289 -0.64 -10.89 -20.13
N ARG A 290 -1.00 -9.60 -20.05
CA ARG A 290 -0.48 -8.64 -19.06
C ARG A 290 -1.09 -8.88 -17.67
N ASN A 291 -0.91 -10.08 -17.12
CA ASN A 291 -1.37 -10.45 -15.79
C ASN A 291 -0.25 -11.12 -14.99
N PHE A 292 0.22 -10.46 -13.95
CA PHE A 292 1.34 -10.89 -13.11
C PHE A 292 0.89 -11.31 -11.71
N THR A 293 -0.40 -11.55 -11.51
CA THR A 293 -0.89 -12.07 -10.22
C THR A 293 -0.24 -13.42 -9.92
N GLN A 294 0.07 -13.66 -8.65
CA GLN A 294 0.69 -14.91 -8.23
C GLN A 294 -0.18 -16.14 -8.56
N GLU A 295 -1.48 -15.96 -8.62
CA GLU A 295 -2.43 -17.01 -9.02
C GLU A 295 -2.22 -17.45 -10.47
N VAL A 296 -1.83 -16.53 -11.34
CA VAL A 296 -1.63 -16.77 -12.78
C VAL A 296 -0.23 -17.23 -13.11
N ILE A 297 0.79 -16.54 -12.59
CA ILE A 297 2.18 -16.83 -12.96
C ILE A 297 2.98 -17.59 -11.88
N GLY A 298 2.37 -17.88 -10.74
CA GLY A 298 3.07 -18.51 -9.62
C GLY A 298 4.21 -17.64 -9.08
N LYS A 299 5.32 -18.28 -8.72
CA LYS A 299 6.56 -17.61 -8.27
C LYS A 299 7.53 -17.42 -9.44
N ALA A 300 7.08 -16.80 -10.52
CA ALA A 300 7.83 -16.66 -11.76
C ALA A 300 8.90 -15.55 -11.75
N TYR A 301 8.86 -14.64 -10.78
CA TYR A 301 9.90 -13.61 -10.68
C TYR A 301 11.25 -14.25 -10.34
N SER A 302 12.25 -13.97 -11.17
CA SER A 302 13.65 -14.36 -10.97
C SER A 302 14.53 -13.13 -10.93
N SER A 303 15.66 -13.23 -10.23
CA SER A 303 16.61 -12.12 -10.12
C SER A 303 17.97 -12.44 -10.69
N SER A 304 18.63 -11.41 -11.19
CA SER A 304 20.03 -11.44 -11.58
C SER A 304 20.75 -10.19 -11.05
N PRO A 305 22.07 -10.29 -10.76
CA PRO A 305 22.84 -9.12 -10.38
C PRO A 305 22.82 -8.06 -11.49
N LEU A 306 22.60 -6.80 -11.11
CA LEU A 306 22.72 -5.65 -11.99
C LEU A 306 24.01 -4.89 -11.64
N THR A 307 24.89 -4.75 -12.62
CA THR A 307 26.17 -4.05 -12.47
C THR A 307 26.04 -2.56 -12.76
N GLU A 308 26.90 -1.76 -12.14
CA GLU A 308 27.02 -0.34 -12.46
C GLU A 308 27.35 -0.15 -13.95
N SER A 309 26.62 0.76 -14.60
CA SER A 309 26.97 1.27 -15.94
C SER A 309 28.00 2.39 -15.88
N GLU A 310 27.92 3.20 -14.83
CA GLU A 310 28.83 4.29 -14.44
C GLU A 310 28.86 4.35 -12.91
N PRO A 311 29.85 4.96 -12.27
CA PRO A 311 29.92 5.04 -10.81
C PRO A 311 28.62 5.56 -10.18
N GLY A 312 27.97 4.73 -9.36
CA GLY A 312 26.68 5.03 -8.72
C GLY A 312 25.47 5.00 -9.65
N VAL A 313 25.59 4.57 -10.91
CA VAL A 313 24.47 4.49 -11.86
C VAL A 313 24.24 3.05 -12.27
N TYR A 314 23.01 2.59 -12.08
CA TYR A 314 22.55 1.27 -12.54
C TYR A 314 21.44 1.48 -13.56
N LYS A 315 21.59 0.89 -14.73
CA LYS A 315 20.67 1.10 -15.84
C LYS A 315 20.27 -0.21 -16.48
N VAL A 316 18.99 -0.38 -16.72
CA VAL A 316 18.44 -1.54 -17.42
C VAL A 316 17.26 -1.16 -18.30
N LYS A 317 17.20 -1.80 -19.45
CA LYS A 317 16.05 -1.78 -20.36
C LYS A 317 15.90 -3.19 -20.91
N LEU A 318 14.69 -3.72 -20.83
CA LEU A 318 14.37 -4.98 -21.49
C LEU A 318 13.58 -4.73 -22.76
N ASP A 319 13.89 -5.49 -23.79
CA ASP A 319 13.10 -5.52 -25.01
C ASP A 319 11.79 -6.29 -24.75
N PRO A 320 10.70 -5.95 -25.45
CA PRO A 320 9.48 -6.76 -25.41
C PRO A 320 9.79 -8.23 -25.75
N PRO A 321 9.18 -9.19 -25.05
CA PRO A 321 9.32 -10.61 -25.38
C PRO A 321 8.68 -10.91 -26.75
N GLU A 322 9.01 -12.05 -27.33
CA GLU A 322 8.40 -12.50 -28.61
C GLU A 322 6.87 -12.65 -28.49
N THR A 323 6.38 -13.05 -27.31
CA THR A 323 4.96 -13.18 -26.98
C THR A 323 4.69 -12.71 -25.56
N GLY A 324 3.50 -12.12 -25.34
CA GLY A 324 3.05 -11.69 -24.04
C GLY A 324 3.80 -10.48 -23.51
N PHE A 325 4.08 -10.49 -22.20
CA PHE A 325 4.56 -9.34 -21.43
C PHE A 325 5.65 -9.73 -20.45
N THR A 326 6.57 -8.80 -20.19
CA THR A 326 7.58 -8.94 -19.12
C THR A 326 7.44 -7.78 -18.15
N ALA A 327 7.26 -8.08 -16.87
CA ALA A 327 7.36 -7.12 -15.77
C ALA A 327 8.77 -7.17 -15.17
N TYR A 328 9.36 -6.01 -14.88
CA TYR A 328 10.70 -5.93 -14.30
C TYR A 328 10.91 -4.67 -13.46
N TYR A 329 11.82 -4.75 -12.50
CA TYR A 329 12.22 -3.65 -11.63
C TYR A 329 13.60 -3.90 -11.03
N VAL A 330 14.16 -2.87 -10.39
CA VAL A 330 15.46 -2.96 -9.73
C VAL A 330 15.27 -2.92 -8.21
N GLU A 331 15.86 -3.89 -7.49
CA GLU A 331 15.93 -3.90 -6.03
C GLU A 331 17.35 -3.61 -5.56
N MET A 332 17.47 -2.73 -4.56
CA MET A 332 18.73 -2.29 -3.98
C MET A 332 18.78 -2.64 -2.49
N HIS A 333 19.88 -3.22 -2.05
CA HIS A 333 20.13 -3.54 -0.64
C HIS A 333 21.23 -2.61 -0.11
N TYR A 334 20.96 -2.01 1.07
CA TYR A 334 21.91 -1.11 1.73
C TYR A 334 22.08 -1.49 3.20
N PRO A 335 23.22 -1.17 3.83
CA PRO A 335 23.40 -1.34 5.26
C PRO A 335 22.35 -0.55 6.05
N SER A 336 21.71 -1.19 7.01
CA SER A 336 20.70 -0.57 7.88
C SER A 336 21.21 -0.22 9.28
N GLY A 337 22.44 -0.66 9.60
CA GLY A 337 23.00 -0.58 10.95
C GLY A 337 22.65 -1.78 11.84
N ILE A 338 21.82 -2.69 11.36
CA ILE A 338 21.52 -4.00 11.98
C ILE A 338 21.82 -5.12 10.98
N GLU A 339 21.67 -6.39 11.38
CA GLU A 339 21.92 -7.54 10.51
C GLU A 339 21.07 -7.53 9.23
N THR A 340 19.83 -7.10 9.35
CA THR A 340 18.87 -7.05 8.22
C THR A 340 19.10 -5.78 7.39
N PRO A 341 19.45 -5.87 6.09
CA PRO A 341 19.68 -4.71 5.25
C PRO A 341 18.37 -3.96 4.94
N PHE A 342 18.49 -2.67 4.62
CA PHE A 342 17.43 -1.99 3.89
C PHE A 342 17.25 -2.61 2.51
N LYS A 343 16.03 -2.88 2.13
CA LYS A 343 15.66 -3.32 0.78
C LYS A 343 14.71 -2.31 0.17
N PHE A 344 15.14 -1.64 -0.88
CA PHE A 344 14.31 -0.69 -1.61
C PHE A 344 14.23 -1.10 -3.07
N SER A 345 13.15 -0.73 -3.74
CA SER A 345 13.03 -0.99 -5.17
C SER A 345 12.61 0.27 -5.96
N THR A 346 12.77 0.20 -7.26
CA THR A 346 12.10 1.09 -8.19
C THR A 346 10.62 0.72 -8.31
N GLY A 347 9.84 1.52 -9.02
CA GLY A 347 8.58 1.07 -9.60
C GLY A 347 8.83 -0.05 -10.61
N VAL A 348 7.78 -0.80 -10.93
CA VAL A 348 7.80 -1.86 -11.92
C VAL A 348 7.50 -1.28 -13.30
N LYS A 349 8.23 -1.74 -14.33
CA LYS A 349 7.89 -1.54 -15.74
C LYS A 349 7.37 -2.82 -16.34
N VAL A 350 6.43 -2.68 -17.27
CA VAL A 350 5.92 -3.79 -18.08
C VAL A 350 6.21 -3.49 -19.54
N VAL A 351 6.73 -4.47 -20.28
CA VAL A 351 6.97 -4.36 -21.71
C VAL A 351 6.33 -5.53 -22.47
N PRO A 352 5.71 -5.28 -23.63
CA PRO A 352 5.42 -3.95 -24.19
C PRO A 352 4.50 -3.15 -23.28
N ASP A 353 4.66 -1.82 -23.25
CA ASP A 353 3.82 -0.93 -22.44
C ASP A 353 2.56 -0.55 -23.22
N ILE A 354 1.67 -1.52 -23.35
CA ILE A 354 0.38 -1.39 -24.04
C ILE A 354 -0.73 -1.98 -23.18
N THR A 355 -1.93 -1.46 -23.33
CA THR A 355 -3.17 -2.03 -22.79
C THR A 355 -4.01 -2.60 -23.93
N GLU A 356 -4.75 -3.68 -23.65
CA GLU A 356 -5.56 -4.38 -24.67
C GLU A 356 -7.00 -3.87 -24.72
N HIS A 357 -7.41 -3.06 -23.72
CA HIS A 357 -8.75 -2.52 -23.58
C HIS A 357 -8.69 -1.01 -23.35
N THR A 358 -9.83 -0.35 -23.55
CA THR A 358 -9.98 1.09 -23.33
C THR A 358 -11.03 1.33 -22.25
N TRP A 359 -10.71 2.18 -21.28
CA TRP A 359 -11.71 2.67 -20.34
C TRP A 359 -12.74 3.54 -21.05
N GLU A 360 -13.99 3.30 -20.77
CA GLU A 360 -15.08 4.12 -21.26
C GLU A 360 -15.93 4.64 -20.10
N PHE A 361 -16.23 5.93 -20.13
CA PHE A 361 -17.12 6.56 -19.16
C PHE A 361 -18.50 5.88 -19.17
N LYS A 362 -19.02 5.55 -18.00
CA LYS A 362 -20.33 4.90 -17.86
C LYS A 362 -21.45 5.95 -17.85
N PRO A 363 -22.49 5.77 -18.68
CA PRO A 363 -23.65 6.67 -18.68
C PRO A 363 -24.46 6.52 -17.40
N ASP A 364 -25.31 7.52 -17.07
CA ASP A 364 -26.12 7.55 -15.86
C ASP A 364 -27.01 6.32 -15.65
N SER A 365 -27.52 5.74 -16.74
CA SER A 365 -28.32 4.50 -16.70
C SER A 365 -27.56 3.28 -16.17
N ALA A 366 -26.24 3.29 -16.20
CA ALA A 366 -25.39 2.22 -15.68
C ALA A 366 -25.13 2.36 -14.16
N ARG A 367 -25.60 3.47 -13.55
CA ARG A 367 -25.41 3.78 -12.11
C ARG A 367 -26.68 3.48 -11.27
N ASN A 368 -27.75 3.02 -11.92
CA ASN A 368 -29.04 2.71 -11.29
C ASN A 368 -29.11 1.25 -10.82
#